data_ac1fb6fcd68a75cadc5bef2e6eb6744f
#
_entry.id   ac1fb6fcd68a75cadc5bef2e6eb6744f
#
_cell.length_a   1.000
_cell.length_b   1.000
_cell.length_c   1.000
_cell.angle_alpha   90.00
_cell.angle_beta   90.00
_cell.angle_gamma   90.00
#
_symmetry.space_group_name_H-M   'P 1'
#
loop_
_entity.id
_entity.type
_entity.pdbx_description
1 polymer ?
#
loop_
_entity_poly.entity_id
_entity_poly.type
_entity_poly.pdbx_seq_one_letter_code
_entity_poly.pdbx_strand_id
1 'polypeptide(L)'
;MAVTTQQLIQWKQQGRPIVVLTAWDYAFANLLDAAGVDIILVGDSLAMVALGHPTTLPVTLEEMLHHSKAVRRGVKRALVVCDLPFLSYQESSSQAIHSAGRVLKETGVQAVKLEGGYPQAAQTVAQLTSIGIPVMGHVGLTPQSVHQLGYRQQGKTPEAGERILQEAIALYEAGAFAIILEHIPDELAMRITQKLPIPTIGIGAGVHCDGQVLVTSDVLGLSERMPPFAKPYANLRQVITQAVQDYSQQVRERQFPEDAR
;
A
#
# COMPACT_ATOMS: atom_id res chain seq x y z
N MET A 1 -7.09 -10.82 18.16
CA MET A 1 -5.85 -11.43 17.62
C MET A 1 -5.35 -10.57 16.47
N ALA A 2 -4.04 -10.49 16.27
CA ALA A 2 -3.46 -9.77 15.14
C ALA A 2 -3.69 -10.54 13.83
N VAL A 3 -3.92 -9.82 12.74
CA VAL A 3 -4.08 -10.40 11.40
C VAL A 3 -2.73 -10.96 10.92
N THR A 4 -2.76 -12.16 10.33
CA THR A 4 -1.59 -12.85 9.80
C THR A 4 -1.72 -13.10 8.30
N THR A 5 -0.60 -13.33 7.61
CA THR A 5 -0.60 -13.66 6.18
C THR A 5 -1.39 -14.94 5.88
N GLN A 6 -1.33 -15.95 6.75
CA GLN A 6 -2.11 -17.19 6.62
C GLN A 6 -3.61 -16.94 6.76
N GLN A 7 -4.00 -16.04 7.66
CA GLN A 7 -5.40 -15.69 7.86
C GLN A 7 -5.99 -14.98 6.63
N LEU A 8 -5.20 -14.18 5.91
CA LEU A 8 -5.63 -13.55 4.65
C LEU A 8 -5.91 -14.60 3.57
N ILE A 9 -5.09 -15.63 3.46
CA ILE A 9 -5.33 -16.75 2.54
C ILE A 9 -6.62 -17.50 2.90
N GLN A 10 -6.87 -17.74 4.18
CA GLN A 10 -8.13 -18.34 4.65
C GLN A 10 -9.34 -17.46 4.32
N TRP A 11 -9.22 -16.14 4.45
CA TRP A 11 -10.31 -15.22 4.13
C TRP A 11 -10.65 -15.23 2.63
N LYS A 12 -9.66 -15.33 1.74
CA LYS A 12 -9.94 -15.57 0.32
C LYS A 12 -10.77 -16.84 0.11
N GLN A 13 -10.37 -17.95 0.73
CA GLN A 13 -11.09 -19.23 0.63
C GLN A 13 -12.54 -19.14 1.16
N GLN A 14 -12.78 -18.26 2.13
CA GLN A 14 -14.09 -18.00 2.72
C GLN A 14 -14.91 -16.95 1.96
N GLY A 15 -14.34 -16.31 0.93
CA GLY A 15 -14.95 -15.19 0.21
C GLY A 15 -15.09 -13.93 1.07
N ARG A 16 -14.29 -13.78 2.14
CA ARG A 16 -14.30 -12.59 2.98
C ARG A 16 -13.41 -11.50 2.37
N PRO A 17 -13.99 -10.33 2.02
CA PRO A 17 -13.22 -9.22 1.46
C PRO A 17 -12.18 -8.68 2.45
N ILE A 18 -11.04 -8.24 1.91
CA ILE A 18 -9.90 -7.70 2.65
C ILE A 18 -9.83 -6.18 2.44
N VAL A 19 -9.82 -5.42 3.54
CA VAL A 19 -9.73 -3.96 3.51
C VAL A 19 -8.32 -3.51 3.78
N VAL A 20 -7.75 -2.74 2.84
CA VAL A 20 -6.37 -2.23 2.95
C VAL A 20 -6.39 -0.70 2.81
N LEU A 21 -5.68 -0.01 3.70
CA LEU A 21 -5.47 1.44 3.59
C LEU A 21 -4.01 1.79 3.91
N THR A 22 -3.53 2.90 3.36
CA THR A 22 -2.18 3.40 3.66
C THR A 22 -2.15 4.20 4.96
N ALA A 23 -1.02 4.15 5.68
CA ALA A 23 -0.73 5.08 6.77
C ALA A 23 0.76 5.35 6.87
N TRP A 24 1.13 6.55 7.39
CA TRP A 24 2.52 6.96 7.52
C TRP A 24 2.86 7.54 8.90
N ASP A 25 1.89 7.60 9.80
CA ASP A 25 2.08 8.10 11.16
C ASP A 25 1.26 7.30 12.18
N TYR A 26 1.55 7.56 13.45
CA TYR A 26 0.90 6.90 14.58
C TYR A 26 -0.61 7.18 14.66
N ALA A 27 -1.02 8.43 14.44
CA ALA A 27 -2.41 8.85 14.68
C ALA A 27 -3.35 8.21 13.66
N PHE A 28 -3.02 8.31 12.36
CA PHE A 28 -3.79 7.64 11.31
C PHE A 28 -3.76 6.12 11.46
N ALA A 29 -2.59 5.53 11.73
CA ALA A 29 -2.49 4.09 11.93
C ALA A 29 -3.40 3.58 13.06
N ASN A 30 -3.46 4.30 14.18
CA ASN A 30 -4.33 3.97 15.31
C ASN A 30 -5.82 4.08 14.96
N LEU A 31 -6.22 5.14 14.25
CA LEU A 31 -7.60 5.33 13.78
C LEU A 31 -8.03 4.23 12.81
N LEU A 32 -7.19 3.89 11.84
CA LEU A 32 -7.49 2.86 10.85
C LEU A 32 -7.58 1.47 11.48
N ASP A 33 -6.67 1.15 12.41
CA ASP A 33 -6.71 -0.13 13.14
C ASP A 33 -7.97 -0.25 13.99
N ALA A 34 -8.36 0.82 14.69
CA ALA A 34 -9.60 0.88 15.47
C ALA A 34 -10.86 0.80 14.58
N ALA A 35 -10.80 1.35 13.35
CA ALA A 35 -11.87 1.26 12.36
C ALA A 35 -12.00 -0.14 11.73
N GLY A 36 -11.09 -1.06 12.00
CA GLY A 36 -11.20 -2.44 11.55
C GLY A 36 -10.53 -2.74 10.20
N VAL A 37 -9.63 -1.87 9.71
CA VAL A 37 -8.83 -2.14 8.51
C VAL A 37 -7.98 -3.40 8.72
N ASP A 38 -7.91 -4.30 7.73
CA ASP A 38 -7.27 -5.60 7.87
C ASP A 38 -5.75 -5.53 7.62
N ILE A 39 -5.34 -4.69 6.66
CA ILE A 39 -3.93 -4.43 6.35
C ILE A 39 -3.68 -2.93 6.35
N ILE A 40 -2.64 -2.49 7.03
CA ILE A 40 -2.13 -1.12 6.93
C ILE A 40 -0.83 -1.16 6.12
N LEU A 41 -0.84 -0.46 5.00
CA LEU A 41 0.29 -0.37 4.09
C LEU A 41 1.07 0.93 4.37
N VAL A 42 2.32 0.79 4.76
CA VAL A 42 3.26 1.91 4.71
C VAL A 42 3.79 1.98 3.29
N GLY A 43 3.01 2.64 2.43
CA GLY A 43 3.26 2.71 1.00
C GLY A 43 4.29 3.79 0.65
N ASP A 44 5.06 3.59 -0.42
CA ASP A 44 6.00 4.58 -0.96
C ASP A 44 5.29 5.80 -1.60
N SER A 45 3.96 5.72 -1.77
CA SER A 45 3.09 6.89 -2.01
C SER A 45 3.24 7.98 -0.93
N LEU A 46 3.86 7.65 0.22
CA LEU A 46 4.41 8.60 1.20
C LEU A 46 5.17 9.75 0.53
N ALA A 47 6.02 9.45 -0.45
CA ALA A 47 6.79 10.44 -1.19
C ALA A 47 5.89 11.55 -1.75
N MET A 48 4.78 11.17 -2.38
CA MET A 48 3.89 12.12 -3.05
C MET A 48 2.93 12.81 -2.07
N VAL A 49 2.34 12.04 -1.15
CA VAL A 49 1.22 12.50 -0.34
C VAL A 49 1.65 13.21 0.93
N ALA A 50 2.70 12.75 1.59
CA ALA A 50 3.17 13.32 2.84
C ALA A 50 4.43 14.18 2.68
N LEU A 51 5.32 13.86 1.73
CA LEU A 51 6.57 14.57 1.51
C LEU A 51 6.50 15.56 0.34
N GLY A 52 5.44 15.51 -0.49
CA GLY A 52 5.20 16.48 -1.58
C GLY A 52 6.09 16.28 -2.82
N HIS A 53 6.69 15.11 -2.99
CA HIS A 53 7.44 14.77 -4.20
C HIS A 53 6.52 14.51 -5.41
N PRO A 54 6.99 14.71 -6.65
CA PRO A 54 6.17 14.49 -7.84
C PRO A 54 5.95 13.00 -8.18
N THR A 55 6.78 12.10 -7.63
CA THR A 55 6.74 10.65 -7.84
C THR A 55 7.12 9.91 -6.56
N THR A 56 6.99 8.58 -6.56
CA THR A 56 7.42 7.72 -5.44
C THR A 56 8.95 7.52 -5.41
N LEU A 57 9.67 7.81 -6.48
CA LEU A 57 11.09 7.49 -6.65
C LEU A 57 12.04 8.11 -5.62
N PRO A 58 11.83 9.36 -5.13
CA PRO A 58 12.79 10.00 -4.22
C PRO A 58 12.81 9.41 -2.81
N VAL A 59 11.74 8.73 -2.36
CA VAL A 59 11.68 8.23 -0.98
C VAL A 59 12.75 7.18 -0.72
N THR A 60 13.45 7.35 0.39
CA THR A 60 14.56 6.50 0.81
C THR A 60 14.10 5.35 1.72
N LEU A 61 14.93 4.32 1.85
CA LEU A 61 14.69 3.26 2.84
C LEU A 61 14.64 3.80 4.27
N GLU A 62 15.47 4.79 4.60
CA GLU A 62 15.50 5.42 5.92
C GLU A 62 14.19 6.12 6.27
N GLU A 63 13.59 6.83 5.32
CA GLU A 63 12.27 7.44 5.49
C GLU A 63 11.19 6.37 5.67
N MET A 64 11.21 5.31 4.87
CA MET A 64 10.28 4.20 5.03
C MET A 64 10.41 3.53 6.40
N LEU A 65 11.63 3.33 6.90
CA LEU A 65 11.89 2.82 8.25
C LEU A 65 11.35 3.76 9.33
N HIS A 66 11.58 5.08 9.18
CA HIS A 66 11.09 6.08 10.12
C HIS A 66 9.56 6.03 10.25
N HIS A 67 8.86 6.08 9.13
CA HIS A 67 7.40 6.06 9.09
C HIS A 67 6.83 4.71 9.54
N SER A 68 7.43 3.60 9.14
CA SER A 68 7.03 2.27 9.57
C SER A 68 7.10 2.07 11.09
N LYS A 69 8.14 2.62 11.74
CA LYS A 69 8.25 2.64 13.22
C LYS A 69 7.08 3.38 13.87
N ALA A 70 6.66 4.51 13.29
CA ALA A 70 5.54 5.30 13.80
C ALA A 70 4.20 4.53 13.63
N VAL A 71 3.94 4.03 12.43
CA VAL A 71 2.74 3.23 12.11
C VAL A 71 2.65 2.00 13.00
N ARG A 72 3.73 1.24 13.14
CA ARG A 72 3.72 0.00 13.93
C ARG A 72 3.34 0.21 15.39
N ARG A 73 3.71 1.34 15.99
CA ARG A 73 3.30 1.68 17.36
C ARG A 73 1.79 1.95 17.48
N GLY A 74 1.13 2.40 16.41
CA GLY A 74 -0.31 2.69 16.39
C GLY A 74 -1.19 1.46 16.17
N VAL A 75 -0.63 0.35 15.66
CA VAL A 75 -1.40 -0.82 15.20
C VAL A 75 -1.34 -1.96 16.22
N LYS A 76 -2.51 -2.51 16.55
CA LYS A 76 -2.67 -3.66 17.46
C LYS A 76 -3.18 -4.90 16.75
N ARG A 77 -4.04 -4.73 15.73
CA ARG A 77 -4.77 -5.82 15.07
C ARG A 77 -4.35 -6.03 13.62
N ALA A 78 -4.33 -4.98 12.80
CA ALA A 78 -4.05 -5.09 11.38
C ALA A 78 -2.65 -5.67 11.09
N LEU A 79 -2.51 -6.35 9.95
CA LEU A 79 -1.21 -6.69 9.40
C LEU A 79 -0.55 -5.40 8.88
N VAL A 80 0.67 -5.12 9.29
CA VAL A 80 1.43 -3.97 8.75
C VAL A 80 2.40 -4.47 7.68
N VAL A 81 2.29 -3.90 6.49
CA VAL A 81 3.15 -4.16 5.33
C VAL A 81 3.90 -2.89 4.99
N CYS A 82 5.20 -2.97 4.71
CA CYS A 82 6.02 -1.84 4.29
C CYS A 82 6.50 -2.02 2.86
N ASP A 83 6.35 -0.99 2.03
CA ASP A 83 6.96 -0.97 0.70
C ASP A 83 8.48 -0.89 0.80
N LEU A 84 9.15 -1.69 -0.01
CA LEU A 84 10.55 -1.47 -0.33
C LEU A 84 10.61 -0.35 -1.39
N PRO A 85 11.23 0.81 -1.09
CA PRO A 85 11.26 1.91 -2.03
C PRO A 85 12.17 1.61 -3.23
N PHE A 86 12.01 2.41 -4.29
CA PHE A 86 12.81 2.29 -5.50
C PHE A 86 14.32 2.24 -5.17
N LEU A 87 15.03 1.36 -5.88
CA LEU A 87 16.46 1.10 -5.74
C LEU A 87 16.92 0.54 -4.38
N SER A 88 15.99 0.02 -3.58
CA SER A 88 16.33 -0.68 -2.33
C SER A 88 16.34 -2.21 -2.46
N TYR A 89 15.91 -2.75 -3.63
CA TYR A 89 15.81 -4.20 -3.87
C TYR A 89 16.13 -4.62 -5.32
N GLN A 90 16.29 -3.66 -6.24
CA GLN A 90 16.45 -3.95 -7.67
C GLN A 90 17.89 -4.29 -8.06
N GLU A 91 18.88 -3.81 -7.32
CA GLU A 91 20.30 -4.00 -7.64
C GLU A 91 20.73 -5.47 -7.52
N SER A 92 20.31 -6.13 -6.44
CA SER A 92 20.64 -7.53 -6.18
C SER A 92 19.73 -8.12 -5.11
N SER A 93 19.60 -9.44 -5.12
CA SER A 93 18.88 -10.14 -4.05
C SER A 93 19.55 -9.98 -2.67
N SER A 94 20.86 -9.79 -2.60
CA SER A 94 21.56 -9.49 -1.34
C SER A 94 21.14 -8.14 -0.79
N GLN A 95 21.03 -7.10 -1.65
CA GLN A 95 20.49 -5.81 -1.26
C GLN A 95 19.03 -5.93 -0.77
N ALA A 96 18.19 -6.66 -1.50
CA ALA A 96 16.79 -6.88 -1.12
C ALA A 96 16.66 -7.56 0.25
N ILE A 97 17.46 -8.60 0.51
CA ILE A 97 17.50 -9.29 1.81
C ILE A 97 17.91 -8.32 2.92
N HIS A 98 18.95 -7.53 2.69
CA HIS A 98 19.41 -6.54 3.67
C HIS A 98 18.32 -5.49 3.95
N SER A 99 17.72 -4.92 2.92
CA SER A 99 16.66 -3.90 3.05
C SER A 99 15.43 -4.44 3.75
N ALA A 100 14.89 -5.58 3.29
CA ALA A 100 13.73 -6.22 3.90
C ALA A 100 14.00 -6.68 5.34
N GLY A 101 15.20 -7.23 5.59
CA GLY A 101 15.65 -7.61 6.93
C GLY A 101 15.69 -6.43 7.89
N ARG A 102 16.17 -5.28 7.45
CA ARG A 102 16.14 -4.02 8.23
C ARG A 102 14.70 -3.59 8.52
N VAL A 103 13.83 -3.62 7.51
CA VAL A 103 12.41 -3.26 7.68
C VAL A 103 11.79 -4.10 8.80
N LEU A 104 11.88 -5.43 8.77
CA LEU A 104 11.31 -6.28 9.80
C LEU A 104 11.95 -6.08 11.18
N LYS A 105 13.28 -6.06 11.23
CA LYS A 105 14.03 -6.00 12.51
C LYS A 105 13.93 -4.65 13.20
N GLU A 106 14.02 -3.55 12.46
CA GLU A 106 14.07 -2.22 13.04
C GLU A 106 12.70 -1.63 13.34
N THR A 107 11.65 -2.08 12.62
CA THR A 107 10.32 -1.46 12.72
C THR A 107 9.29 -2.38 13.39
N GLY A 108 9.48 -3.70 13.31
CA GLY A 108 8.53 -4.69 13.79
C GLY A 108 7.31 -4.88 12.87
N VAL A 109 7.35 -4.39 11.62
CA VAL A 109 6.34 -4.74 10.61
C VAL A 109 6.47 -6.21 10.22
N GLN A 110 5.39 -6.79 9.71
CA GLN A 110 5.32 -8.24 9.53
C GLN A 110 5.58 -8.71 8.10
N ALA A 111 5.54 -7.81 7.12
CA ALA A 111 5.76 -8.13 5.72
C ALA A 111 6.29 -6.93 4.94
N VAL A 112 6.87 -7.20 3.77
CA VAL A 112 7.28 -6.17 2.81
C VAL A 112 6.46 -6.28 1.52
N LYS A 113 6.37 -5.16 0.76
CA LYS A 113 5.85 -5.17 -0.61
C LYS A 113 6.96 -4.73 -1.57
N LEU A 114 6.96 -5.30 -2.78
CA LEU A 114 7.81 -4.87 -3.88
C LEU A 114 7.06 -4.94 -5.20
N GLU A 115 7.50 -4.14 -6.17
CA GLU A 115 6.86 -3.96 -7.46
C GLU A 115 7.53 -4.75 -8.58
N GLY A 116 6.70 -5.26 -9.50
CA GLY A 116 7.09 -6.00 -10.68
C GLY A 116 7.01 -7.52 -10.51
N GLY A 117 6.67 -8.21 -11.62
CA GLY A 117 6.61 -9.67 -11.71
C GLY A 117 7.57 -10.24 -12.76
N TYR A 118 8.50 -9.42 -13.28
CA TYR A 118 9.54 -9.85 -14.19
C TYR A 118 10.52 -10.84 -13.51
N PRO A 119 11.28 -11.66 -14.26
CA PRO A 119 12.05 -12.77 -13.70
C PRO A 119 12.94 -12.42 -12.51
N GLN A 120 13.62 -11.27 -12.54
CA GLN A 120 14.50 -10.83 -11.45
C GLN A 120 13.69 -10.48 -10.18
N ALA A 121 12.50 -9.87 -10.34
CA ALA A 121 11.63 -9.57 -9.20
C ALA A 121 11.08 -10.87 -8.57
N ALA A 122 10.63 -11.83 -9.39
CA ALA A 122 10.19 -13.14 -8.91
C ALA A 122 11.33 -13.89 -8.18
N GLN A 123 12.55 -13.84 -8.72
CA GLN A 123 13.73 -14.41 -8.05
C GLN A 123 13.99 -13.73 -6.70
N THR A 124 13.88 -12.42 -6.62
CA THR A 124 14.03 -11.67 -5.36
C THR A 124 12.95 -12.09 -4.35
N VAL A 125 11.69 -12.22 -4.78
CA VAL A 125 10.60 -12.72 -3.92
C VAL A 125 10.92 -14.12 -3.40
N ALA A 126 11.34 -15.05 -4.28
CA ALA A 126 11.68 -16.41 -3.88
C ALA A 126 12.81 -16.46 -2.82
N GLN A 127 13.80 -15.60 -2.94
CA GLN A 127 14.88 -15.54 -1.95
C GLN A 127 14.42 -14.96 -0.62
N LEU A 128 13.60 -13.89 -0.63
CA LEU A 128 13.05 -13.32 0.60
C LEU A 128 12.15 -14.33 1.33
N THR A 129 11.26 -14.98 0.62
CA THR A 129 10.32 -15.95 1.19
C THR A 129 11.01 -17.20 1.71
N SER A 130 12.06 -17.66 1.03
CA SER A 130 12.85 -18.84 1.45
C SER A 130 13.57 -18.65 2.80
N ILE A 131 13.85 -17.41 3.18
CA ILE A 131 14.46 -17.08 4.48
C ILE A 131 13.45 -16.59 5.52
N GLY A 132 12.13 -16.72 5.23
CA GLY A 132 11.05 -16.40 6.15
C GLY A 132 10.58 -14.96 6.16
N ILE A 133 10.91 -14.14 5.16
CA ILE A 133 10.39 -12.78 5.01
C ILE A 133 9.10 -12.84 4.16
N PRO A 134 7.90 -12.52 4.72
CA PRO A 134 6.67 -12.52 3.96
C PRO A 134 6.65 -11.37 2.95
N VAL A 135 6.28 -11.67 1.70
CA VAL A 135 6.27 -10.72 0.59
C VAL A 135 4.88 -10.59 0.00
N MET A 136 4.42 -9.34 -0.17
CA MET A 136 3.30 -8.95 -1.02
C MET A 136 3.86 -8.51 -2.37
N GLY A 137 3.42 -9.15 -3.45
CA GLY A 137 3.78 -8.75 -4.81
C GLY A 137 2.91 -7.60 -5.33
N HIS A 138 3.31 -7.01 -6.47
CA HIS A 138 2.55 -5.95 -7.11
C HIS A 138 2.78 -5.97 -8.62
N VAL A 139 1.69 -6.09 -9.39
CA VAL A 139 1.71 -6.09 -10.86
C VAL A 139 0.68 -5.11 -11.44
N GLY A 140 0.80 -4.82 -12.73
CA GLY A 140 -0.01 -3.83 -13.44
C GLY A 140 0.72 -2.51 -13.58
N LEU A 141 0.13 -1.41 -13.19
CA LEU A 141 0.83 -0.15 -13.03
C LEU A 141 1.74 -0.25 -11.81
N THR A 142 3.02 -0.01 -12.02
CA THR A 142 4.03 0.03 -10.96
C THR A 142 4.59 1.45 -10.88
N PRO A 143 4.22 2.26 -9.87
CA PRO A 143 4.65 3.66 -9.74
C PRO A 143 6.17 3.85 -9.74
N GLN A 144 6.93 2.89 -9.24
CA GLN A 144 8.40 2.91 -9.30
C GLN A 144 8.95 2.81 -10.74
N SER A 145 8.13 2.39 -11.69
CA SER A 145 8.46 2.34 -13.12
C SER A 145 7.81 3.47 -13.93
N VAL A 146 7.37 4.54 -13.29
CA VAL A 146 6.56 5.62 -13.90
C VAL A 146 7.22 6.27 -15.12
N HIS A 147 8.54 6.41 -15.13
CA HIS A 147 9.26 6.98 -16.27
C HIS A 147 9.23 6.08 -17.52
N GLN A 148 9.03 4.78 -17.35
CA GLN A 148 8.87 3.83 -18.44
C GLN A 148 7.40 3.64 -18.82
N LEU A 149 6.51 3.51 -17.84
CA LEU A 149 5.11 3.13 -18.05
C LEU A 149 4.16 4.34 -18.17
N GLY A 150 4.50 5.49 -17.54
CA GLY A 150 3.56 6.58 -17.27
C GLY A 150 2.46 6.15 -16.31
N TYR A 151 1.62 7.09 -15.88
CA TYR A 151 0.44 6.82 -15.04
C TYR A 151 -0.77 6.42 -15.91
N ARG A 152 -0.67 5.31 -16.64
CA ARG A 152 -1.73 4.82 -17.52
C ARG A 152 -2.11 3.38 -17.21
N GLN A 153 -3.35 3.02 -17.51
CA GLN A 153 -3.84 1.65 -17.32
C GLN A 153 -3.00 0.66 -18.13
N GLN A 154 -2.56 -0.39 -17.47
CA GLN A 154 -1.75 -1.47 -18.03
C GLN A 154 -2.63 -2.66 -18.45
N GLY A 155 -2.12 -3.56 -19.31
CA GLY A 155 -2.82 -4.79 -19.68
C GLY A 155 -4.02 -4.62 -20.61
N LYS A 156 -4.08 -3.53 -21.40
CA LYS A 156 -5.20 -3.26 -22.33
C LYS A 156 -5.22 -4.14 -23.56
N THR A 157 -4.09 -4.65 -24.01
CA THR A 157 -4.04 -5.60 -25.12
C THR A 157 -3.99 -7.04 -24.60
N PRO A 158 -4.45 -8.02 -25.39
CA PRO A 158 -4.39 -9.44 -24.98
C PRO A 158 -2.97 -9.87 -24.56
N GLU A 159 -1.95 -9.47 -25.28
CA GLU A 159 -0.55 -9.80 -25.01
C GLU A 159 -0.05 -9.16 -23.71
N ALA A 160 -0.38 -7.88 -23.49
CA ALA A 160 -0.03 -7.17 -22.26
C ALA A 160 -0.79 -7.74 -21.05
N GLY A 161 -2.06 -8.13 -21.23
CA GLY A 161 -2.85 -8.78 -20.20
C GLY A 161 -2.30 -10.15 -19.82
N GLU A 162 -1.94 -10.95 -20.82
CA GLU A 162 -1.34 -12.27 -20.58
C GLU A 162 0.01 -12.17 -19.87
N ARG A 163 0.84 -11.20 -20.25
CA ARG A 163 2.11 -10.91 -19.53
C ARG A 163 1.86 -10.62 -18.06
N ILE A 164 0.91 -9.74 -17.71
CA ILE A 164 0.61 -9.40 -16.32
C ILE A 164 0.07 -10.62 -15.55
N LEU A 165 -0.73 -11.46 -16.19
CA LEU A 165 -1.19 -12.72 -15.59
C LEU A 165 0.00 -13.65 -15.29
N GLN A 166 0.93 -13.81 -16.22
CA GLN A 166 2.14 -14.63 -16.00
C GLN A 166 3.06 -14.04 -14.92
N GLU A 167 3.21 -12.73 -14.87
CA GLU A 167 3.93 -12.03 -13.80
C GLU A 167 3.30 -12.30 -12.42
N ALA A 168 1.97 -12.26 -12.32
CA ALA A 168 1.26 -12.56 -11.07
C ALA A 168 1.44 -14.04 -10.65
N ILE A 169 1.39 -14.97 -11.61
CA ILE A 169 1.66 -16.40 -11.36
C ILE A 169 3.10 -16.59 -10.87
N ALA A 170 4.08 -15.97 -11.52
CA ALA A 170 5.48 -16.09 -11.12
C ALA A 170 5.74 -15.59 -9.69
N LEU A 171 5.09 -14.49 -9.28
CA LEU A 171 5.17 -13.99 -7.91
C LEU A 171 4.53 -14.96 -6.89
N TYR A 172 3.39 -15.56 -7.24
CA TYR A 172 2.78 -16.59 -6.41
C TYR A 172 3.69 -17.82 -6.26
N GLU A 173 4.23 -18.33 -7.37
CA GLU A 173 5.17 -19.47 -7.36
C GLU A 173 6.46 -19.17 -6.58
N ALA A 174 6.88 -17.91 -6.57
CA ALA A 174 7.97 -17.40 -5.74
C ALA A 174 7.63 -17.30 -4.24
N GLY A 175 6.39 -17.57 -3.83
CA GLY A 175 5.96 -17.61 -2.43
C GLY A 175 5.34 -16.30 -1.91
N ALA A 176 4.95 -15.36 -2.76
CA ALA A 176 4.18 -14.20 -2.33
C ALA A 176 2.89 -14.63 -1.64
N PHE A 177 2.52 -13.99 -0.51
CA PHE A 177 1.29 -14.32 0.23
C PHE A 177 0.05 -13.59 -0.30
N ALA A 178 0.22 -12.49 -1.02
CA ALA A 178 -0.81 -11.69 -1.66
C ALA A 178 -0.21 -10.88 -2.81
N ILE A 179 -1.05 -10.41 -3.74
CA ILE A 179 -0.60 -9.60 -4.89
C ILE A 179 -1.50 -8.38 -5.05
N ILE A 180 -0.90 -7.19 -5.15
CA ILE A 180 -1.60 -5.97 -5.58
C ILE A 180 -1.76 -6.00 -7.10
N LEU A 181 -2.99 -5.69 -7.55
CA LEU A 181 -3.34 -5.49 -8.95
C LEU A 181 -3.67 -4.00 -9.14
N GLU A 182 -2.75 -3.24 -9.76
CA GLU A 182 -2.94 -1.81 -9.91
C GLU A 182 -3.26 -1.41 -11.34
N HIS A 183 -4.35 -0.66 -11.49
CA HIS A 183 -4.78 0.03 -12.70
C HIS A 183 -4.70 -0.85 -13.96
N ILE A 184 -5.39 -1.98 -13.90
CA ILE A 184 -5.57 -2.95 -15.00
C ILE A 184 -7.06 -3.10 -15.32
N PRO A 185 -7.44 -3.66 -16.50
CA PRO A 185 -8.84 -3.96 -16.80
C PRO A 185 -9.46 -4.91 -15.78
N ASP A 186 -10.73 -4.68 -15.46
CA ASP A 186 -11.52 -5.47 -14.50
C ASP A 186 -11.59 -6.96 -14.87
N GLU A 187 -11.78 -7.28 -16.16
CA GLU A 187 -11.77 -8.65 -16.64
C GLU A 187 -10.43 -9.36 -16.44
N LEU A 188 -9.31 -8.63 -16.58
CA LEU A 188 -7.98 -9.17 -16.32
C LEU A 188 -7.80 -9.43 -14.83
N ALA A 189 -8.22 -8.49 -13.98
CA ALA A 189 -8.17 -8.65 -12.53
C ALA A 189 -8.99 -9.87 -12.08
N MET A 190 -10.21 -10.07 -12.63
CA MET A 190 -11.04 -11.23 -12.37
C MET A 190 -10.33 -12.53 -12.75
N ARG A 191 -9.72 -12.61 -13.95
CA ARG A 191 -8.96 -13.80 -14.41
C ARG A 191 -7.80 -14.11 -13.46
N ILE A 192 -7.03 -13.11 -13.05
CA ILE A 192 -5.90 -13.27 -12.12
C ILE A 192 -6.41 -13.77 -10.76
N THR A 193 -7.46 -13.14 -10.22
CA THR A 193 -8.05 -13.50 -8.92
C THR A 193 -8.55 -14.94 -8.87
N GLN A 194 -9.20 -15.40 -9.95
CA GLN A 194 -9.67 -16.79 -10.07
C GLN A 194 -8.53 -17.80 -10.23
N LYS A 195 -7.44 -17.40 -10.86
CA LYS A 195 -6.29 -18.28 -11.12
C LYS A 195 -5.42 -18.51 -9.90
N LEU A 196 -5.26 -17.48 -9.04
CA LEU A 196 -4.34 -17.53 -7.90
C LEU A 196 -5.04 -18.05 -6.63
N PRO A 197 -4.40 -18.93 -5.85
CA PRO A 197 -4.93 -19.38 -4.55
C PRO A 197 -4.66 -18.40 -3.41
N ILE A 198 -3.87 -17.35 -3.64
CA ILE A 198 -3.55 -16.29 -2.68
C ILE A 198 -4.41 -15.04 -2.93
N PRO A 199 -4.62 -14.17 -1.92
CA PRO A 199 -5.38 -12.94 -2.06
C PRO A 199 -4.83 -12.01 -3.15
N THR A 200 -5.76 -11.45 -3.95
CA THR A 200 -5.51 -10.31 -4.83
C THR A 200 -6.14 -9.06 -4.23
N ILE A 201 -5.39 -7.96 -4.21
CA ILE A 201 -5.83 -6.66 -3.66
C ILE A 201 -5.85 -5.65 -4.80
N GLY A 202 -7.03 -5.17 -5.16
CA GLY A 202 -7.21 -4.25 -6.28
C GLY A 202 -7.03 -2.79 -5.89
N ILE A 203 -6.48 -2.01 -6.81
CA ILE A 203 -6.53 -0.55 -6.83
C ILE A 203 -6.71 -0.10 -8.29
N GLY A 204 -7.87 0.45 -8.61
CA GLY A 204 -8.23 0.75 -10.01
C GLY A 204 -8.27 -0.49 -10.91
N ALA A 205 -8.63 -1.65 -10.36
CA ALA A 205 -8.67 -2.95 -11.03
C ALA A 205 -10.08 -3.61 -10.98
N GLY A 206 -11.12 -2.81 -10.69
CA GLY A 206 -12.49 -3.30 -10.58
C GLY A 206 -12.81 -3.99 -9.27
N VAL A 207 -13.97 -4.65 -9.20
CA VAL A 207 -14.57 -5.18 -7.96
C VAL A 207 -14.26 -6.66 -7.70
N HIS A 208 -13.64 -7.36 -8.65
CA HIS A 208 -13.47 -8.82 -8.60
C HIS A 208 -12.26 -9.31 -7.82
N CYS A 209 -11.44 -8.40 -7.27
CA CYS A 209 -10.34 -8.76 -6.37
C CYS A 209 -10.86 -9.20 -4.99
N ASP A 210 -10.06 -9.97 -4.26
CA ASP A 210 -10.39 -10.44 -2.90
C ASP A 210 -10.36 -9.30 -1.87
N GLY A 211 -9.73 -8.19 -2.20
CA GLY A 211 -9.70 -6.98 -1.36
C GLY A 211 -9.44 -5.74 -2.20
N GLN A 212 -9.46 -4.58 -1.53
CA GLN A 212 -9.20 -3.28 -2.16
C GLN A 212 -8.23 -2.46 -1.30
N VAL A 213 -7.33 -1.74 -1.95
CA VAL A 213 -6.47 -0.74 -1.31
C VAL A 213 -6.71 0.63 -1.91
N LEU A 214 -6.71 1.65 -1.07
CA LEU A 214 -6.65 3.04 -1.48
C LEU A 214 -5.69 3.82 -0.59
N VAL A 215 -5.21 4.92 -1.12
CA VAL A 215 -4.47 5.92 -0.35
C VAL A 215 -5.45 6.61 0.60
N THR A 216 -5.15 6.62 1.89
CA THR A 216 -6.07 7.11 2.93
C THR A 216 -6.46 8.57 2.74
N SER A 217 -5.55 9.42 2.27
CA SER A 217 -5.87 10.82 1.94
C SER A 217 -6.91 10.95 0.83
N ASP A 218 -6.95 10.02 -0.13
CA ASP A 218 -7.98 10.01 -1.18
C ASP A 218 -9.34 9.62 -0.58
N VAL A 219 -9.38 8.57 0.24
CA VAL A 219 -10.59 8.11 0.94
C VAL A 219 -11.19 9.21 1.81
N LEU A 220 -10.34 9.99 2.47
CA LEU A 220 -10.75 11.04 3.40
C LEU A 220 -10.95 12.42 2.75
N GLY A 221 -10.69 12.56 1.45
CA GLY A 221 -10.84 13.84 0.72
C GLY A 221 -9.84 14.90 1.16
N LEU A 222 -8.60 14.49 1.44
CA LEU A 222 -7.47 15.38 1.73
C LEU A 222 -6.67 15.73 0.47
N SER A 223 -6.59 14.80 -0.49
CA SER A 223 -5.85 14.97 -1.74
C SER A 223 -6.45 16.07 -2.63
N GLU A 224 -5.60 16.91 -3.21
CA GLU A 224 -6.03 17.91 -4.21
C GLU A 224 -6.38 17.28 -5.55
N ARG A 225 -5.66 16.23 -5.90
CA ARG A 225 -5.88 15.45 -7.13
C ARG A 225 -5.95 13.98 -6.74
N MET A 226 -6.98 13.33 -7.23
CA MET A 226 -7.20 11.90 -6.98
C MET A 226 -7.15 11.12 -8.29
N PRO A 227 -6.70 9.87 -8.28
CA PRO A 227 -6.86 8.98 -9.42
C PRO A 227 -8.35 8.82 -9.78
N PRO A 228 -8.71 8.62 -11.06
CA PRO A 228 -10.10 8.55 -11.50
C PRO A 228 -10.91 7.40 -10.89
N PHE A 229 -10.24 6.39 -10.36
CA PHE A 229 -10.86 5.25 -9.68
C PHE A 229 -11.05 5.45 -8.17
N ALA A 230 -10.44 6.48 -7.58
CA ALA A 230 -10.61 6.77 -6.16
C ALA A 230 -11.92 7.52 -5.90
N LYS A 231 -12.57 7.16 -4.79
CA LYS A 231 -13.80 7.80 -4.33
C LYS A 231 -13.59 8.35 -2.92
N PRO A 232 -13.81 9.66 -2.67
CA PRO A 232 -13.77 10.20 -1.32
C PRO A 232 -15.04 9.81 -0.56
N TYR A 233 -14.89 9.43 0.69
CA TYR A 233 -15.98 9.13 1.62
C TYR A 233 -16.20 10.26 2.64
N ALA A 234 -15.27 11.24 2.67
CA ALA A 234 -15.35 12.44 3.50
C ALA A 234 -14.73 13.62 2.74
N ASN A 235 -14.87 14.84 3.29
CA ASN A 235 -14.19 16.05 2.81
C ASN A 235 -13.40 16.68 3.96
N LEU A 236 -12.37 15.97 4.44
CA LEU A 236 -11.56 16.44 5.57
C LEU A 236 -10.77 17.71 5.23
N ARG A 237 -10.43 17.93 3.96
CA ARG A 237 -9.78 19.17 3.54
C ARG A 237 -10.60 20.40 3.94
N GLN A 238 -11.90 20.39 3.66
CA GLN A 238 -12.81 21.49 4.04
C GLN A 238 -12.94 21.60 5.56
N VAL A 239 -13.13 20.47 6.25
CA VAL A 239 -13.29 20.43 7.71
C VAL A 239 -12.06 20.99 8.41
N ILE A 240 -10.87 20.57 8.01
CA ILE A 240 -9.61 21.04 8.58
C ILE A 240 -9.40 22.53 8.28
N THR A 241 -9.69 22.98 7.05
CA THR A 241 -9.55 24.37 6.67
C THR A 241 -10.48 25.26 7.53
N GLN A 242 -11.74 24.89 7.70
CA GLN A 242 -12.69 25.63 8.53
C GLN A 242 -12.24 25.66 9.99
N ALA A 243 -11.87 24.53 10.56
CA ALA A 243 -11.41 24.48 11.96
C ALA A 243 -10.18 25.37 12.23
N VAL A 244 -9.23 25.41 11.27
CA VAL A 244 -8.05 26.28 11.38
C VAL A 244 -8.43 27.74 11.22
N GLN A 245 -9.38 28.09 10.35
CA GLN A 245 -9.88 29.45 10.19
C GLN A 245 -10.58 29.94 11.47
N ASP A 246 -11.46 29.13 12.04
CA ASP A 246 -12.21 29.45 13.27
C ASP A 246 -11.25 29.66 14.44
N TYR A 247 -10.27 28.75 14.64
CA TYR A 247 -9.24 28.91 15.63
C TYR A 247 -8.42 30.21 15.43
N SER A 248 -8.00 30.46 14.20
CA SER A 248 -7.23 31.65 13.84
C SER A 248 -7.99 32.96 14.12
N GLN A 249 -9.30 32.97 13.83
CA GLN A 249 -10.17 34.10 14.12
C GLN A 249 -10.27 34.35 15.63
N GLN A 250 -10.58 33.31 16.42
CA GLN A 250 -10.69 33.42 17.88
C GLN A 250 -9.39 33.93 18.53
N VAL A 251 -8.23 33.47 18.05
CA VAL A 251 -6.94 33.97 18.54
C VAL A 251 -6.74 35.45 18.22
N ARG A 252 -7.06 35.90 16.98
CA ARG A 252 -6.92 37.31 16.58
C ARG A 252 -7.89 38.22 17.32
N GLU A 253 -9.08 37.74 17.64
CA GLU A 253 -10.12 38.46 18.40
C GLU A 253 -9.93 38.33 19.92
N ARG A 254 -8.88 37.64 20.40
CA ARG A 254 -8.59 37.39 21.82
C ARG A 254 -9.72 36.66 22.55
N GLN A 255 -10.42 35.78 21.83
CA GLN A 255 -11.47 34.89 22.37
C GLN A 255 -10.94 33.52 22.76
N PHE A 256 -9.69 33.17 22.35
CA PHE A 256 -8.97 31.97 22.76
C PHE A 256 -7.68 32.36 23.52
N PRO A 257 -7.35 31.66 24.65
CA PRO A 257 -8.16 30.63 25.30
C PRO A 257 -9.40 31.20 25.97
N GLU A 258 -10.51 30.43 25.97
CA GLU A 258 -11.64 30.77 26.85
C GLU A 258 -11.19 30.70 28.30
N ASP A 259 -11.69 31.59 29.13
CA ASP A 259 -11.42 31.55 30.57
C ASP A 259 -11.81 30.18 31.10
N ALA A 260 -10.84 29.45 31.66
CA ALA A 260 -11.07 28.16 32.31
C ALA A 260 -12.13 28.36 33.41
N ARG A 261 -13.35 27.86 33.15
CA ARG A 261 -14.40 27.75 34.19
C ARG A 261 -14.17 26.54 35.05
#